data_b418797a22c51b7df5ea15f6882c7715
#
_entry.id   b418797a22c51b7df5ea15f6882c7715
#
_cell.length_a   1.000
_cell.length_b   1.000
_cell.length_c   1.000
_cell.angle_alpha   90.00
_cell.angle_beta   90.00
_cell.angle_gamma   90.00
#
_symmetry.space_group_name_H-M   'P 1'
#
loop_
_entity.id
_entity.type
_entity.pdbx_description
1 polymer ?
#
loop_
_entity_poly.entity_id
_entity_poly.type
_entity_poly.pdbx_seq_one_letter_code
_entity_poly.pdbx_strand_id
1 'polypeptide(L)'
;MISAQFYKLALLFRSRHLKYLHKRINKLPNISIGKRKMNGKDVEVIRVYQNVNGTKKRLQFNASSPKSSKWKLLMTEKAALISREKNLEFQSYLNNPLDKLADNTHEAAQNLHQDQFSKVAFDSLEELNDKNIQGGYEYDGHLFRSKSELMMAQLFNELGLEYKYEILFVAGQTRYYIDFAVYCPETGRFFFVEHFGRMSDENYRVRTFQKITCYIQNRYIEGLDILYTYELSEGGFFIDVLKSKVLAVVAAQLMINH
;
A
#
# COMPACT_ATOMS: atom_id res chain seq x y z
N MET A 1 14.25 15.17 20.40
CA MET A 1 14.64 13.89 19.77
C MET A 1 13.48 13.25 19.01
N ILE A 2 12.34 12.98 19.61
CA ILE A 2 11.16 12.34 18.97
C ILE A 2 10.72 13.06 17.68
N SER A 3 10.70 14.40 17.67
CA SER A 3 10.28 15.18 16.49
C SER A 3 11.19 15.03 15.27
N ALA A 4 12.51 14.91 15.48
CA ALA A 4 13.46 14.74 14.39
C ALA A 4 13.39 13.35 13.73
N GLN A 5 13.18 12.30 14.53
CA GLN A 5 12.99 10.93 14.03
C GLN A 5 11.69 10.78 13.26
N PHE A 6 10.57 11.33 13.75
CA PHE A 6 9.30 11.37 13.02
C PHE A 6 9.42 12.10 11.69
N TYR A 7 10.15 13.21 11.69
CA TYR A 7 10.37 13.98 10.48
C TYR A 7 11.19 13.21 9.45
N LYS A 8 12.28 12.55 9.88
CA LYS A 8 13.12 11.70 9.03
C LYS A 8 12.31 10.57 8.41
N LEU A 9 11.46 9.92 9.20
CA LEU A 9 10.56 8.87 8.74
C LEU A 9 9.56 9.40 7.71
N ALA A 10 8.94 10.56 7.97
CA ALA A 10 8.01 11.19 7.03
C ALA A 10 8.67 11.52 5.69
N LEU A 11 9.91 12.01 5.69
CA LEU A 11 10.70 12.27 4.47
C LEU A 11 10.99 10.99 3.70
N LEU A 12 11.32 9.92 4.40
CA LEU A 12 11.64 8.63 3.81
C LEU A 12 10.41 8.03 3.09
N PHE A 13 9.26 7.97 3.78
CA PHE A 13 8.01 7.49 3.18
C PHE A 13 7.59 8.35 2.00
N ARG A 14 7.79 9.66 2.09
CA ARG A 14 7.53 10.58 1.00
C ARG A 14 8.41 10.31 -0.22
N SER A 15 9.71 10.11 -0.02
CA SER A 15 10.64 9.76 -1.10
C SER A 15 10.23 8.45 -1.79
N ARG A 16 9.79 7.44 -1.02
CA ARG A 16 9.28 6.17 -1.55
C ARG A 16 7.99 6.37 -2.32
N HIS A 17 7.07 7.14 -1.75
CA HIS A 17 5.80 7.44 -2.41
C HIS A 17 6.02 8.16 -3.75
N LEU A 18 6.94 9.11 -3.82
CA LEU A 18 7.33 9.77 -5.08
C LEU A 18 7.90 8.77 -6.09
N LYS A 19 8.79 7.87 -5.69
CA LYS A 19 9.32 6.82 -6.56
C LYS A 19 8.22 5.88 -7.07
N TYR A 20 7.29 5.49 -6.21
CA TYR A 20 6.13 4.67 -6.58
C TYR A 20 5.24 5.38 -7.60
N LEU A 21 4.85 6.63 -7.35
CA LEU A 21 4.03 7.43 -8.27
C LEU A 21 4.72 7.59 -9.63
N HIS A 22 5.99 7.93 -9.64
CA HIS A 22 6.79 8.06 -10.86
C HIS A 22 6.81 6.75 -11.67
N LYS A 23 7.07 5.62 -11.01
CA LYS A 23 7.05 4.30 -11.64
C LYS A 23 5.66 3.96 -12.22
N ARG A 24 4.58 4.28 -11.50
CA ARG A 24 3.21 4.02 -11.94
C ARG A 24 2.81 4.92 -13.09
N ILE A 25 3.09 6.22 -13.03
CA ILE A 25 2.84 7.20 -14.12
C ILE A 25 3.54 6.76 -15.41
N ASN A 26 4.78 6.30 -15.31
CA ASN A 26 5.57 5.87 -16.47
C ASN A 26 5.06 4.56 -17.11
N LYS A 27 4.37 3.70 -16.36
CA LYS A 27 3.71 2.50 -16.88
C LYS A 27 2.41 2.83 -17.64
N LEU A 28 1.77 3.95 -17.35
CA LEU A 28 0.54 4.34 -18.02
C LEU A 28 0.81 4.92 -19.41
N PRO A 29 -0.01 4.61 -20.41
CA PRO A 29 0.17 5.11 -21.77
C PRO A 29 0.03 6.63 -21.80
N ASN A 30 0.66 7.25 -22.81
CA ASN A 30 0.45 8.66 -23.09
C ASN A 30 -0.86 8.82 -23.88
N ILE A 31 -1.82 9.53 -23.29
CA ILE A 31 -3.15 9.74 -23.84
C ILE A 31 -3.38 11.24 -24.00
N SER A 32 -3.89 11.66 -25.13
CA SER A 32 -4.27 13.07 -25.38
C SER A 32 -5.63 13.15 -26.08
N ILE A 33 -6.34 14.21 -25.80
CA ILE A 33 -7.55 14.59 -26.54
C ILE A 33 -7.16 15.58 -27.64
N GLY A 34 -7.74 15.42 -28.80
CA GLY A 34 -7.53 16.32 -29.93
C GLY A 34 -8.74 16.34 -30.85
N LYS A 35 -8.70 17.19 -31.87
CA LYS A 35 -9.75 17.29 -32.89
C LYS A 35 -9.27 16.67 -34.21
N ARG A 36 -10.19 16.09 -34.95
CA ARG A 36 -10.00 15.60 -36.32
C ARG A 36 -11.21 16.00 -37.18
N LYS A 37 -10.98 16.49 -38.37
CA LYS A 37 -12.05 16.74 -39.33
C LYS A 37 -12.58 15.41 -39.88
N MET A 38 -13.90 15.20 -39.79
CA MET A 38 -14.63 14.10 -40.41
C MET A 38 -15.90 14.70 -41.07
N ASN A 39 -16.04 14.49 -42.37
CA ASN A 39 -17.16 14.99 -43.17
C ASN A 39 -17.41 16.52 -42.93
N GLY A 40 -16.35 17.32 -42.93
CA GLY A 40 -16.41 18.76 -42.73
C GLY A 40 -16.62 19.24 -41.29
N LYS A 41 -16.87 18.34 -40.32
CA LYS A 41 -17.09 18.66 -38.91
C LYS A 41 -15.88 18.29 -38.07
N ASP A 42 -15.60 19.10 -37.07
CA ASP A 42 -14.57 18.76 -36.06
C ASP A 42 -15.12 17.71 -35.08
N VAL A 43 -14.49 16.56 -35.04
CA VAL A 43 -14.81 15.48 -34.13
C VAL A 43 -13.68 15.32 -33.12
N GLU A 44 -14.03 15.25 -31.84
CA GLU A 44 -13.09 15.03 -30.76
C GLU A 44 -12.58 13.59 -30.77
N VAL A 45 -11.28 13.41 -30.67
CA VAL A 45 -10.62 12.09 -30.74
C VAL A 45 -9.65 11.91 -29.58
N ILE A 46 -9.58 10.67 -29.08
CA ILE A 46 -8.57 10.24 -28.11
C ILE A 46 -7.42 9.59 -28.86
N ARG A 47 -6.21 10.08 -28.61
CA ARG A 47 -4.96 9.55 -29.17
C ARG A 47 -4.18 8.87 -28.08
N VAL A 48 -3.84 7.61 -28.27
CA VAL A 48 -3.10 6.78 -27.32
C VAL A 48 -1.76 6.41 -27.95
N TYR A 49 -0.67 6.68 -27.24
CA TYR A 49 0.67 6.34 -27.67
C TYR A 49 1.19 5.21 -26.78
N GLN A 50 1.48 4.07 -27.40
CA GLN A 50 2.00 2.88 -26.70
C GLN A 50 3.30 2.43 -27.35
N ASN A 51 4.18 1.87 -26.51
CA ASN A 51 5.35 1.15 -26.99
C ASN A 51 5.01 -0.35 -26.96
N VAL A 52 4.92 -0.96 -28.12
CA VAL A 52 4.66 -2.39 -28.28
C VAL A 52 5.88 -3.02 -28.94
N ASN A 53 6.60 -3.86 -28.19
CA ASN A 53 7.82 -4.55 -28.67
C ASN A 53 8.86 -3.58 -29.27
N GLY A 54 9.13 -2.46 -28.56
CA GLY A 54 10.10 -1.45 -29.01
C GLY A 54 9.58 -0.47 -30.08
N THR A 55 8.40 -0.73 -30.66
CA THR A 55 7.82 0.13 -31.69
C THR A 55 6.73 1.05 -31.11
N LYS A 56 6.85 2.35 -31.36
CA LYS A 56 5.83 3.34 -30.96
C LYS A 56 4.60 3.19 -31.86
N LYS A 57 3.48 2.71 -31.29
CA LYS A 57 2.18 2.64 -31.99
C LYS A 57 1.27 3.76 -31.49
N ARG A 58 0.56 4.38 -32.44
CA ARG A 58 -0.49 5.37 -32.17
C ARG A 58 -1.84 4.76 -32.47
N LEU A 59 -2.71 4.70 -31.47
CA LEU A 59 -4.12 4.36 -31.65
C LEU A 59 -4.96 5.63 -31.58
N GLN A 60 -6.08 5.67 -32.32
CA GLN A 60 -6.98 6.81 -32.31
C GLN A 60 -8.42 6.31 -32.26
N PHE A 61 -9.21 6.88 -31.38
CA PHE A 61 -10.61 6.55 -31.17
C PHE A 61 -11.46 7.82 -31.18
N ASN A 62 -12.67 7.74 -31.71
CA ASN A 62 -13.64 8.80 -31.54
C ASN A 62 -13.99 8.93 -30.04
N ALA A 63 -13.97 10.13 -29.48
CA ALA A 63 -14.21 10.37 -28.06
C ALA A 63 -15.60 9.94 -27.59
N SER A 64 -16.60 9.94 -28.47
CA SER A 64 -17.95 9.43 -28.19
C SER A 64 -18.11 7.92 -28.28
N SER A 65 -17.09 7.19 -28.78
CA SER A 65 -17.16 5.74 -28.96
C SER A 65 -17.04 5.01 -27.61
N PRO A 66 -17.81 3.94 -27.37
CA PRO A 66 -17.65 3.08 -26.19
C PRO A 66 -16.21 2.54 -26.03
N LYS A 67 -15.51 2.29 -27.14
CA LYS A 67 -14.10 1.86 -27.14
C LYS A 67 -13.14 2.90 -26.54
N SER A 68 -13.55 4.15 -26.41
CA SER A 68 -12.76 5.22 -25.82
C SER A 68 -12.87 5.30 -24.30
N SER A 69 -13.87 4.67 -23.67
CA SER A 69 -14.17 4.77 -22.24
C SER A 69 -13.00 4.33 -21.36
N LYS A 70 -12.38 3.18 -21.69
CA LYS A 70 -11.18 2.69 -21.00
C LYS A 70 -10.03 3.71 -21.03
N TRP A 71 -9.82 4.36 -22.17
CA TRP A 71 -8.73 5.32 -22.33
C TRP A 71 -9.00 6.64 -21.61
N LYS A 72 -10.26 7.06 -21.53
CA LYS A 72 -10.67 8.20 -20.72
C LYS A 72 -10.39 7.95 -19.24
N LEU A 73 -10.75 6.78 -18.74
CA LEU A 73 -10.49 6.37 -17.36
C LEU A 73 -9.00 6.40 -17.04
N LEU A 74 -8.17 5.78 -17.88
CA LEU A 74 -6.71 5.78 -17.70
C LEU A 74 -6.09 7.18 -17.79
N MET A 75 -6.66 8.06 -18.62
CA MET A 75 -6.22 9.45 -18.70
C MET A 75 -6.52 10.21 -17.40
N THR A 76 -7.73 10.03 -16.85
CA THR A 76 -8.12 10.61 -15.56
C THR A 76 -7.26 10.08 -14.42
N GLU A 77 -7.01 8.77 -14.38
CA GLU A 77 -6.11 8.14 -13.42
C GLU A 77 -4.70 8.74 -13.50
N LYS A 78 -4.15 8.83 -14.70
CA LYS A 78 -2.80 9.41 -14.91
C LYS A 78 -2.74 10.87 -14.49
N ALA A 79 -3.76 11.67 -14.79
CA ALA A 79 -3.83 13.08 -14.37
C ALA A 79 -3.89 13.21 -12.85
N ALA A 80 -4.65 12.37 -12.17
CA ALA A 80 -4.73 12.33 -10.70
C ALA A 80 -3.39 11.96 -10.07
N LEU A 81 -2.69 10.96 -10.60
CA LEU A 81 -1.36 10.55 -10.13
C LEU A 81 -0.32 11.66 -10.32
N ILE A 82 -0.32 12.36 -11.47
CA ILE A 82 0.58 13.51 -11.73
C ILE A 82 0.29 14.66 -10.76
N SER A 83 -0.99 14.95 -10.50
CA SER A 83 -1.37 15.99 -9.53
C SER A 83 -0.88 15.64 -8.12
N ARG A 84 -1.00 14.37 -7.72
CA ARG A 84 -0.52 13.87 -6.43
C ARG A 84 1.00 13.94 -6.32
N GLU A 85 1.73 13.56 -7.38
CA GLU A 85 3.20 13.68 -7.46
C GLU A 85 3.64 15.15 -7.28
N LYS A 86 3.05 16.08 -8.01
CA LYS A 86 3.35 17.52 -7.90
C LYS A 86 3.07 18.08 -6.50
N ASN A 87 1.96 17.68 -5.88
CA ASN A 87 1.63 18.13 -4.52
C ASN A 87 2.67 17.62 -3.50
N LEU A 88 3.13 16.37 -3.64
CA LEU A 88 4.17 15.82 -2.79
C LEU A 88 5.53 16.50 -3.01
N GLU A 89 5.89 16.81 -4.25
CA GLU A 89 7.09 17.58 -4.57
C GLU A 89 7.03 18.99 -3.98
N PHE A 90 5.90 19.71 -4.15
CA PHE A 90 5.72 21.04 -3.58
C PHE A 90 5.85 21.04 -2.06
N GLN A 91 5.28 20.07 -1.36
CA GLN A 91 5.47 19.92 0.07
C GLN A 91 6.95 19.70 0.44
N SER A 92 7.80 19.17 -0.47
CA SER A 92 9.24 19.02 -0.21
C SER A 92 9.99 20.35 -0.19
N TYR A 93 9.62 21.28 -1.02
CA TYR A 93 10.21 22.61 -1.01
C TYR A 93 9.91 23.40 0.26
N LEU A 94 8.71 23.21 0.83
CA LEU A 94 8.31 23.91 2.06
C LEU A 94 9.05 23.45 3.33
N ASN A 95 9.60 22.22 3.31
CA ASN A 95 10.22 21.59 4.48
C ASN A 95 11.78 21.55 4.43
N ASN A 96 12.38 22.19 3.45
CA ASN A 96 13.84 22.16 3.18
C ASN A 96 14.78 22.61 4.34
N PRO A 97 14.39 23.45 5.31
CA PRO A 97 15.27 23.80 6.43
C PRO A 97 15.60 22.66 7.39
N LEU A 98 14.76 21.62 7.41
CA LEU A 98 14.88 20.51 8.36
C LEU A 98 15.67 19.31 7.80
N ASP A 99 15.92 19.26 6.47
CA ASP A 99 16.67 18.18 5.83
C ASP A 99 18.15 18.12 6.30
N LYS A 100 18.71 19.26 6.70
CA LYS A 100 20.09 19.36 7.19
C LYS A 100 20.33 18.77 8.58
N LEU A 101 19.26 18.49 9.33
CA LEU A 101 19.32 17.90 10.67
C LEU A 101 19.31 16.36 10.64
N ALA A 102 19.04 15.74 9.48
CA ALA A 102 18.79 14.32 9.34
C ALA A 102 20.02 13.45 9.06
N ASP A 103 21.17 14.03 8.68
CA ASP A 103 22.30 13.26 8.11
C ASP A 103 23.19 12.49 9.09
N ASN A 104 23.01 12.59 10.42
CA ASN A 104 23.98 12.10 11.38
C ASN A 104 23.67 10.77 12.09
N THR A 105 22.76 9.91 11.59
CA THR A 105 22.32 8.72 12.37
C THR A 105 22.31 7.39 11.61
N HIS A 106 23.22 7.14 10.68
CA HIS A 106 23.21 5.90 9.87
C HIS A 106 23.91 4.67 10.50
N GLU A 107 24.57 4.76 11.64
CA GLU A 107 25.42 3.67 12.15
C GLU A 107 24.79 2.73 13.19
N ALA A 108 23.59 3.02 13.71
CA ALA A 108 23.04 2.27 14.86
C ALA A 108 22.19 1.03 14.53
N ALA A 109 21.92 0.73 13.26
CA ALA A 109 20.91 -0.28 12.90
C ALA A 109 21.45 -1.73 12.73
N GLN A 110 22.72 -2.00 12.99
CA GLN A 110 23.35 -3.28 12.60
C GLN A 110 23.38 -4.38 13.67
N ASN A 111 22.89 -4.17 14.89
CA ASN A 111 23.02 -5.13 15.99
C ASN A 111 21.68 -5.68 16.53
N LEU A 112 20.68 -5.88 15.69
CA LEU A 112 19.43 -6.54 16.11
C LEU A 112 19.58 -8.05 16.03
N HIS A 113 19.84 -8.66 17.17
CA HIS A 113 19.77 -10.10 17.39
C HIS A 113 18.42 -10.67 16.96
N GLN A 114 18.43 -11.94 16.56
CA GLN A 114 17.33 -12.82 16.13
C GLN A 114 16.01 -12.52 16.86
N ASP A 115 15.33 -11.49 16.45
CA ASP A 115 13.99 -11.14 16.90
C ASP A 115 12.99 -11.95 16.07
N GLN A 116 11.95 -12.44 16.70
CA GLN A 116 10.85 -13.13 16.04
C GLN A 116 10.17 -12.32 14.93
N PHE A 117 10.42 -11.01 14.87
CA PHE A 117 9.91 -10.09 13.84
C PHE A 117 10.99 -9.63 12.86
N SER A 118 12.13 -10.28 12.80
CA SER A 118 13.24 -9.96 11.89
C SER A 118 12.91 -10.26 10.41
N LYS A 119 13.75 -9.77 9.50
CA LYS A 119 13.66 -10.11 8.06
C LYS A 119 13.72 -11.62 7.81
N VAL A 120 14.60 -12.32 8.52
CA VAL A 120 14.73 -13.78 8.38
C VAL A 120 13.44 -14.48 8.77
N ALA A 121 12.80 -14.05 9.87
CA ALA A 121 11.51 -14.58 10.28
C ALA A 121 10.41 -14.22 9.27
N PHE A 122 10.40 -13.00 8.74
CA PHE A 122 9.46 -12.58 7.69
C PHE A 122 9.59 -13.46 6.44
N ASP A 123 10.80 -13.71 5.97
CA ASP A 123 11.04 -14.51 4.77
C ASP A 123 10.58 -15.97 4.93
N SER A 124 10.62 -16.51 6.16
CA SER A 124 10.17 -17.86 6.49
C SER A 124 8.66 -18.01 6.65
N LEU A 125 7.89 -16.92 6.67
CA LEU A 125 6.44 -16.99 6.78
C LEU A 125 5.80 -17.64 5.56
N GLU A 126 4.89 -18.59 5.80
CA GLU A 126 4.14 -19.28 4.76
C GLU A 126 2.82 -18.56 4.45
N GLU A 127 2.59 -18.29 3.17
CA GLU A 127 1.34 -17.73 2.66
C GLU A 127 0.39 -18.86 2.25
N LEU A 128 -0.91 -18.70 2.51
CA LEU A 128 -1.91 -19.68 2.05
C LEU A 128 -1.97 -19.78 0.53
N ASN A 129 -1.79 -18.66 -0.16
CA ASN A 129 -1.79 -18.54 -1.64
C ASN A 129 -2.97 -19.30 -2.30
N ASP A 130 -4.18 -19.15 -1.75
CA ASP A 130 -5.38 -19.79 -2.29
C ASP A 130 -5.82 -19.10 -3.58
N LYS A 131 -5.59 -19.77 -4.71
CA LYS A 131 -5.96 -19.28 -6.05
C LYS A 131 -7.44 -19.52 -6.40
N ASN A 132 -8.21 -20.20 -5.53
CA ASN A 132 -9.60 -20.58 -5.79
C ASN A 132 -10.63 -19.60 -5.22
N ILE A 133 -10.24 -18.37 -4.92
CA ILE A 133 -11.12 -17.33 -4.40
C ILE A 133 -12.08 -16.88 -5.51
N GLN A 134 -13.38 -17.17 -5.37
CA GLN A 134 -14.40 -16.67 -6.29
C GLN A 134 -14.65 -15.17 -6.08
N GLY A 135 -14.57 -14.37 -7.15
CA GLY A 135 -14.87 -12.94 -7.11
C GLY A 135 -13.82 -12.08 -6.43
N GLY A 136 -12.59 -12.57 -6.28
CA GLY A 136 -11.49 -11.84 -5.67
C GLY A 136 -10.95 -10.68 -6.52
N TYR A 137 -10.09 -9.87 -5.90
CA TYR A 137 -9.45 -8.70 -6.51
C TYR A 137 -7.98 -8.99 -6.78
N GLU A 138 -7.57 -9.01 -8.05
CA GLU A 138 -6.20 -9.31 -8.45
C GLU A 138 -5.32 -8.04 -8.38
N TYR A 139 -4.18 -8.14 -7.69
CA TYR A 139 -3.16 -7.11 -7.66
C TYR A 139 -1.80 -7.68 -7.25
N ASP A 140 -0.74 -7.29 -7.93
CA ASP A 140 0.66 -7.66 -7.64
C ASP A 140 0.91 -9.17 -7.46
N GLY A 141 0.19 -9.98 -8.26
CA GLY A 141 0.30 -11.45 -8.24
C GLY A 141 -0.50 -12.16 -7.14
N HIS A 142 -1.24 -11.40 -6.31
CA HIS A 142 -2.13 -11.94 -5.28
C HIS A 142 -3.60 -11.78 -5.66
N LEU A 143 -4.44 -12.65 -5.12
CA LEU A 143 -5.89 -12.59 -5.24
C LEU A 143 -6.49 -12.31 -3.85
N PHE A 144 -6.96 -11.08 -3.62
CA PHE A 144 -7.51 -10.62 -2.34
C PHE A 144 -8.99 -10.95 -2.21
N ARG A 145 -9.45 -11.32 -1.00
CA ARG A 145 -10.87 -11.68 -0.72
C ARG A 145 -11.78 -10.48 -0.66
N SER A 146 -11.25 -9.31 -0.32
CA SER A 146 -12.03 -8.08 -0.17
C SER A 146 -11.38 -6.88 -0.82
N LYS A 147 -12.20 -5.86 -1.11
CA LYS A 147 -11.72 -4.56 -1.61
C LYS A 147 -10.82 -3.87 -0.59
N SER A 148 -11.10 -4.03 0.71
CA SER A 148 -10.32 -3.44 1.79
C SER A 148 -8.92 -4.04 1.84
N GLU A 149 -8.78 -5.35 1.69
CA GLU A 149 -7.48 -6.02 1.60
C GLU A 149 -6.68 -5.57 0.36
N LEU A 150 -7.33 -5.45 -0.80
CA LEU A 150 -6.72 -4.85 -1.98
C LEU A 150 -6.17 -3.44 -1.70
N MET A 151 -6.97 -2.58 -1.04
CA MET A 151 -6.57 -1.21 -0.71
C MET A 151 -5.39 -1.19 0.27
N MET A 152 -5.34 -2.13 1.23
CA MET A 152 -4.21 -2.30 2.15
C MET A 152 -2.94 -2.70 1.39
N ALA A 153 -3.00 -3.69 0.51
CA ALA A 153 -1.85 -4.11 -0.30
C ALA A 153 -1.32 -2.95 -1.17
N GLN A 154 -2.22 -2.18 -1.78
CA GLN A 154 -1.85 -0.98 -2.55
C GLN A 154 -1.16 0.07 -1.67
N LEU A 155 -1.64 0.29 -0.44
CA LEU A 155 -1.00 1.21 0.52
C LEU A 155 0.39 0.73 0.91
N PHE A 156 0.59 -0.55 1.20
CA PHE A 156 1.92 -1.08 1.55
C PHE A 156 2.91 -0.88 0.41
N ASN A 157 2.53 -1.18 -0.83
CA ASN A 157 3.35 -0.90 -2.00
C ASN A 157 3.61 0.61 -2.20
N GLU A 158 2.61 1.47 -1.96
CA GLU A 158 2.76 2.93 -2.03
C GLU A 158 3.80 3.44 -1.01
N LEU A 159 3.80 2.88 0.19
CA LEU A 159 4.75 3.20 1.25
C LEU A 159 6.12 2.51 1.05
N GLY A 160 6.26 1.62 0.07
CA GLY A 160 7.49 0.87 -0.20
C GLY A 160 7.79 -0.18 0.86
N LEU A 161 6.75 -0.69 1.51
CA LEU A 161 6.83 -1.82 2.43
C LEU A 161 6.66 -3.13 1.67
N GLU A 162 7.40 -4.15 2.08
CA GLU A 162 7.17 -5.51 1.60
C GLU A 162 6.00 -6.12 2.37
N TYR A 163 5.17 -6.93 1.73
CA TYR A 163 4.12 -7.64 2.45
C TYR A 163 3.97 -9.08 1.96
N LYS A 164 3.43 -9.92 2.84
CA LYS A 164 2.90 -11.25 2.55
C LYS A 164 1.43 -11.29 2.94
N TYR A 165 0.64 -12.11 2.25
CA TYR A 165 -0.82 -12.17 2.40
C TYR A 165 -1.28 -13.54 2.91
N GLU A 166 -2.28 -13.56 3.80
CA GLU A 166 -2.86 -14.77 4.43
C GLU A 166 -1.80 -15.67 5.09
N ILE A 167 -1.17 -15.16 6.14
CA ILE A 167 -0.08 -15.83 6.85
C ILE A 167 -0.61 -16.86 7.84
N LEU A 168 -0.12 -18.08 7.76
CA LEU A 168 -0.44 -19.11 8.74
C LEU A 168 0.15 -18.76 10.11
N PHE A 169 -0.74 -18.60 11.09
CA PHE A 169 -0.42 -18.43 12.50
C PHE A 169 -0.86 -19.66 13.30
N VAL A 170 0.06 -20.26 14.05
CA VAL A 170 -0.19 -21.46 14.85
C VAL A 170 0.01 -21.13 16.33
N ALA A 171 -1.03 -21.33 17.14
CA ALA A 171 -1.00 -21.16 18.59
C ALA A 171 -1.49 -22.45 19.27
N GLY A 172 -0.57 -23.31 19.68
CA GLY A 172 -0.90 -24.65 20.19
C GLY A 172 -1.60 -25.50 19.14
N GLN A 173 -2.85 -25.87 19.39
CA GLN A 173 -3.68 -26.63 18.42
C GLN A 173 -4.52 -25.73 17.51
N THR A 174 -4.54 -24.43 17.75
CA THR A 174 -5.35 -23.50 16.98
C THR A 174 -4.54 -22.93 15.80
N ARG A 175 -5.19 -22.91 14.63
CA ARG A 175 -4.62 -22.33 13.41
C ARG A 175 -5.48 -21.16 12.97
N TYR A 176 -4.86 -20.02 12.75
CA TYR A 176 -5.49 -18.84 12.15
C TYR A 176 -4.71 -18.42 10.92
N TYR A 177 -5.36 -17.66 10.05
CA TYR A 177 -4.67 -16.90 9.01
C TYR A 177 -4.75 -15.43 9.39
N ILE A 178 -3.58 -14.79 9.45
CA ILE A 178 -3.47 -13.33 9.61
C ILE A 178 -3.48 -12.72 8.23
N ASP A 179 -4.22 -11.64 8.04
CA ASP A 179 -4.42 -11.08 6.70
C ASP A 179 -3.10 -10.63 6.05
N PHE A 180 -2.23 -9.93 6.79
CA PHE A 180 -0.93 -9.50 6.27
C PHE A 180 0.18 -9.61 7.30
N ALA A 181 1.40 -9.92 6.83
CA ALA A 181 2.66 -9.56 7.46
C ALA A 181 3.30 -8.45 6.62
N VAL A 182 3.75 -7.36 7.26
CA VAL A 182 4.27 -6.17 6.59
C VAL A 182 5.66 -5.86 7.10
N TYR A 183 6.66 -5.99 6.25
CA TYR A 183 8.06 -5.72 6.59
C TYR A 183 8.46 -4.31 6.23
N CYS A 184 9.11 -3.64 7.18
CA CYS A 184 9.67 -2.31 7.02
C CYS A 184 11.20 -2.37 6.96
N PRO A 185 11.83 -2.13 5.79
CA PRO A 185 13.29 -2.19 5.66
C PRO A 185 14.04 -1.23 6.59
N GLU A 186 13.43 -0.09 6.97
CA GLU A 186 14.07 0.91 7.83
C GLU A 186 14.20 0.47 9.28
N THR A 187 13.26 -0.33 9.74
CA THR A 187 13.29 -0.89 11.11
C THR A 187 13.97 -2.24 11.16
N GLY A 188 14.12 -2.91 9.98
CA GLY A 188 14.56 -4.29 9.89
C GLY A 188 13.56 -5.30 10.46
N ARG A 189 12.33 -4.86 10.74
CA ARG A 189 11.28 -5.65 11.41
C ARG A 189 10.01 -5.70 10.57
N PHE A 190 9.21 -6.73 10.79
CA PHE A 190 7.85 -6.78 10.29
C PHE A 190 6.84 -6.66 11.43
N PHE A 191 5.59 -6.41 11.09
CA PHE A 191 4.43 -6.45 11.97
C PHE A 191 3.26 -7.10 11.21
N PHE A 192 2.32 -7.65 11.97
CA PHE A 192 1.10 -8.19 11.38
C PHE A 192 0.03 -7.12 11.24
N VAL A 193 -0.85 -7.29 10.25
CA VAL A 193 -2.06 -6.48 10.10
C VAL A 193 -3.24 -7.41 9.96
N GLU A 194 -4.27 -7.17 10.76
CA GLU A 194 -5.50 -7.94 10.80
C GLU A 194 -6.70 -7.03 10.55
N HIS A 195 -7.56 -7.41 9.62
CA HIS A 195 -8.71 -6.62 9.22
C HIS A 195 -10.03 -7.30 9.57
N PHE A 196 -10.85 -6.66 10.37
CA PHE A 196 -12.14 -7.17 10.82
C PHE A 196 -13.29 -6.49 10.08
N GLY A 197 -13.62 -7.00 8.88
CA GLY A 197 -14.60 -6.37 7.97
C GLY A 197 -16.08 -6.62 8.34
N ARG A 198 -16.41 -7.51 9.28
CA ARG A 198 -17.79 -7.91 9.56
C ARG A 198 -18.21 -7.71 11.03
N MET A 199 -17.77 -6.60 11.63
CA MET A 199 -18.01 -6.33 13.05
C MET A 199 -19.49 -6.07 13.41
N SER A 200 -20.37 -5.88 12.43
CA SER A 200 -21.82 -5.87 12.63
C SER A 200 -22.43 -7.26 12.94
N ASP A 201 -21.78 -8.36 12.50
CA ASP A 201 -22.18 -9.73 12.76
C ASP A 201 -21.73 -10.16 14.18
N GLU A 202 -22.67 -10.54 15.03
CA GLU A 202 -22.40 -10.93 16.42
C GLU A 202 -21.52 -12.17 16.54
N ASN A 203 -21.78 -13.21 15.76
CA ASN A 203 -20.97 -14.43 15.77
C ASN A 203 -19.55 -14.16 15.27
N TYR A 204 -19.39 -13.26 14.31
CA TYR A 204 -18.08 -12.84 13.82
C TYR A 204 -17.34 -12.05 14.91
N ARG A 205 -18.00 -11.12 15.62
CA ARG A 205 -17.39 -10.40 16.75
C ARG A 205 -16.86 -11.32 17.83
N VAL A 206 -17.65 -12.33 18.23
CA VAL A 206 -17.21 -13.30 19.25
C VAL A 206 -15.92 -14.01 18.81
N ARG A 207 -15.87 -14.50 17.57
CA ARG A 207 -14.67 -15.14 17.01
C ARG A 207 -13.49 -14.16 16.91
N THR A 208 -13.75 -12.90 16.54
CA THR A 208 -12.74 -11.85 16.49
C THR A 208 -12.10 -11.63 17.86
N PHE A 209 -12.91 -11.51 18.92
CA PHE A 209 -12.36 -11.34 20.27
C PHE A 209 -11.57 -12.57 20.75
N GLN A 210 -11.99 -13.78 20.39
CA GLN A 210 -11.20 -14.99 20.66
C GLN A 210 -9.85 -14.96 19.96
N LYS A 211 -9.82 -14.53 18.69
CA LYS A 211 -8.60 -14.38 17.89
C LYS A 211 -7.66 -13.32 18.51
N ILE A 212 -8.17 -12.15 18.88
CA ILE A 212 -7.41 -11.09 19.56
C ILE A 212 -6.84 -11.60 20.90
N THR A 213 -7.68 -12.30 21.69
CA THR A 213 -7.23 -12.90 22.97
C THR A 213 -6.07 -13.87 22.75
N CYS A 214 -6.12 -14.69 21.68
CA CYS A 214 -5.06 -15.59 21.32
C CYS A 214 -3.75 -14.83 21.00
N TYR A 215 -3.82 -13.72 20.27
CA TYR A 215 -2.63 -12.89 19.99
C TYR A 215 -2.03 -12.30 21.27
N ILE A 216 -2.86 -11.77 22.18
CA ILE A 216 -2.41 -11.25 23.49
C ILE A 216 -1.73 -12.34 24.33
N GLN A 217 -2.30 -13.54 24.39
CA GLN A 217 -1.73 -14.68 25.12
C GLN A 217 -0.37 -15.11 24.54
N ASN A 218 -0.18 -14.94 23.24
CA ASN A 218 1.10 -15.18 22.56
C ASN A 218 2.03 -13.96 22.57
N ARG A 219 1.73 -12.96 23.40
CA ARG A 219 2.55 -11.75 23.66
C ARG A 219 2.72 -10.82 22.47
N TYR A 220 1.80 -10.83 21.49
CA TYR A 220 1.80 -9.82 20.44
C TYR A 220 1.28 -8.49 20.98
N ILE A 221 2.05 -7.43 20.80
CA ILE A 221 1.75 -6.08 21.30
C ILE A 221 1.07 -5.29 20.18
N GLU A 222 -0.18 -4.85 20.43
CA GLU A 222 -0.87 -3.98 19.49
C GLU A 222 -0.11 -2.65 19.33
N GLY A 223 0.01 -2.18 18.09
CA GLY A 223 0.76 -0.98 17.76
C GLY A 223 2.26 -1.16 17.66
N LEU A 224 2.77 -2.38 17.83
CA LEU A 224 4.17 -2.74 17.64
C LEU A 224 4.33 -3.99 16.77
N ASP A 225 3.74 -5.10 17.20
CA ASP A 225 3.87 -6.43 16.58
C ASP A 225 2.66 -6.78 15.72
N ILE A 226 1.49 -6.25 16.07
CA ILE A 226 0.24 -6.46 15.35
C ILE A 226 -0.59 -5.17 15.33
N LEU A 227 -1.34 -4.97 14.25
CA LEU A 227 -2.18 -3.82 14.02
C LEU A 227 -3.58 -4.28 13.60
N TYR A 228 -4.61 -3.75 14.25
CA TYR A 228 -6.00 -4.07 13.93
C TYR A 228 -6.70 -2.95 13.17
N THR A 229 -7.51 -3.33 12.18
CA THR A 229 -8.43 -2.44 11.46
C THR A 229 -9.84 -3.01 11.47
N TYR A 230 -10.85 -2.16 11.36
CA TYR A 230 -12.25 -2.55 11.40
C TYR A 230 -13.05 -1.85 10.31
N GLU A 231 -14.09 -2.53 9.82
CA GLU A 231 -15.17 -1.87 9.10
C GLU A 231 -16.38 -1.68 10.02
N LEU A 232 -16.93 -0.47 10.01
CA LEU A 232 -18.21 -0.18 10.63
C LEU A 232 -19.33 -0.32 9.59
N SER A 233 -20.50 -0.81 10.01
CA SER A 233 -21.62 -1.15 9.14
C SER A 233 -22.08 -0.03 8.18
N GLU A 234 -21.74 1.21 8.45
CA GLU A 234 -22.15 2.38 7.65
C GLU A 234 -20.98 3.23 7.11
N GLY A 235 -19.73 2.92 7.46
CA GLY A 235 -18.61 3.83 7.24
C GLY A 235 -17.55 3.35 6.24
N GLY A 236 -17.56 2.09 5.85
CA GLY A 236 -16.53 1.53 4.97
C GLY A 236 -15.13 1.51 5.60
N PHE A 237 -14.13 1.27 4.78
CA PHE A 237 -12.72 1.20 5.16
C PHE A 237 -12.00 2.53 4.91
N PHE A 238 -11.38 3.09 5.96
CA PHE A 238 -10.66 4.37 5.89
C PHE A 238 -9.16 4.14 5.73
N ILE A 239 -8.66 4.20 4.52
CA ILE A 239 -7.26 3.94 4.17
C ILE A 239 -6.29 4.93 4.85
N ASP A 240 -6.68 6.18 5.04
CA ASP A 240 -5.85 7.19 5.72
C ASP A 240 -5.65 6.88 7.20
N VAL A 241 -6.65 6.24 7.85
CA VAL A 241 -6.53 5.76 9.23
C VAL A 241 -5.52 4.62 9.30
N LEU A 242 -5.58 3.65 8.37
CA LEU A 242 -4.57 2.60 8.30
C LEU A 242 -3.18 3.19 8.06
N LYS A 243 -3.05 4.14 7.13
CA LYS A 243 -1.77 4.82 6.86
C LYS A 243 -1.18 5.44 8.12
N SER A 244 -1.99 6.15 8.90
CA SER A 244 -1.56 6.76 10.17
C SER A 244 -1.12 5.71 11.19
N LYS A 245 -1.85 4.60 11.31
CA LYS A 245 -1.50 3.49 12.20
C LYS A 245 -0.18 2.82 11.79
N VAL A 246 0.02 2.54 10.50
CA VAL A 246 1.28 1.98 9.96
C VAL A 246 2.46 2.89 10.29
N LEU A 247 2.33 4.20 10.09
CA LEU A 247 3.36 5.16 10.45
C LEU A 247 3.67 5.15 11.95
N ALA A 248 2.65 5.00 12.79
CA ALA A 248 2.82 4.92 14.25
C ALA A 248 3.56 3.63 14.67
N VAL A 249 3.24 2.48 14.07
CA VAL A 249 3.94 1.20 14.31
C VAL A 249 5.41 1.32 13.94
N VAL A 250 5.72 1.83 12.74
CA VAL A 250 7.10 2.00 12.29
C VAL A 250 7.86 2.95 13.22
N ALA A 251 7.23 4.04 13.67
CA ALA A 251 7.83 4.95 14.64
C ALA A 251 8.08 4.28 15.99
N ALA A 252 7.16 3.46 16.49
CA ALA A 252 7.32 2.69 17.72
C ALA A 252 8.49 1.71 17.61
N GLN A 253 8.58 0.98 16.50
CA GLN A 253 9.70 0.06 16.23
C GLN A 253 11.05 0.78 16.20
N LEU A 254 11.14 1.97 15.60
CA LEU A 254 12.38 2.77 15.62
C LEU A 254 12.78 3.24 17.03
N MET A 255 11.80 3.52 17.91
CA MET A 255 12.09 3.95 19.29
C MET A 255 12.57 2.82 20.20
N ILE A 256 12.16 1.58 19.93
CA ILE A 256 12.55 0.42 20.76
C ILE A 256 13.93 -0.11 20.35
N ASN A 257 14.34 0.13 19.11
CA ASN A 257 15.63 -0.30 18.58
C ASN A 257 16.80 0.62 18.98
N HIS A 258 16.56 1.57 19.89
CA HIS A 258 17.54 2.48 20.50
C HIS A 258 17.57 2.30 22.02
#